data_fe71ad45cdde09bdbcf5d07c63b41db5
#
_entry.id   fe71ad45cdde09bdbcf5d07c63b41db5
#
_cell.length_a   1.000
_cell.length_b   1.000
_cell.length_c   1.000
_cell.angle_alpha   90.00
_cell.angle_beta   90.00
_cell.angle_gamma   90.00
#
_symmetry.space_group_name_H-M   'P 1'
#
loop_
_entity.id
_entity.type
_entity.pdbx_description
1 polymer ?
#
loop_
_entity_poly.entity_id
_entity_poly.type
_entity_poly.pdbx_seq_one_letter_code
_entity_poly.pdbx_strand_id
1 'polypeptide(L)'
;KRPNGEGSSIKNRMDHPVVCVNADDAKAYAKWAGKRLPTEAEWELVARGGVEGNMFIWGNESRPGGKWLANCFQGNFPAQNTAQDGYLYTAPVGSFPPNAYGLYDMAGNVWEICSDYFHPAYYRDFIENPHPDPTGPGSPITQIELEGFRFSGTCPAPQAGVNELMFLNVTKGGSFLCHFDYCLRYRPAARHHAESLSPSNHSGFRCVKDAE
;
A
#
# COMPACT_ATOMS: atom_id res chain seq x y z
N LYS A 1 -15.15 5.75 12.77
CA LYS A 1 -16.57 5.36 12.73
C LYS A 1 -17.32 5.88 11.50
N ARG A 2 -16.70 6.80 10.71
CA ARG A 2 -17.25 7.39 9.47
C ARG A 2 -16.16 7.37 8.38
N PRO A 3 -15.83 6.21 7.80
CA PRO A 3 -14.64 6.03 6.95
C PRO A 3 -14.66 6.89 5.67
N ASN A 4 -15.84 7.23 5.17
CA ASN A 4 -16.00 8.03 3.95
C ASN A 4 -16.67 9.40 4.26
N GLY A 5 -16.45 9.95 5.45
CA GLY A 5 -17.00 11.25 5.86
C GLY A 5 -18.43 11.17 6.43
N GLU A 6 -19.09 12.33 6.43
CA GLU A 6 -20.45 12.46 6.98
C GLU A 6 -21.44 11.56 6.25
N GLY A 7 -22.36 10.96 6.99
CA GLY A 7 -23.32 9.99 6.45
C GLY A 7 -22.82 8.57 6.29
N SER A 8 -21.50 8.33 6.33
CA SER A 8 -20.95 6.98 6.28
C SER A 8 -20.91 6.32 7.66
N SER A 9 -20.84 4.99 7.69
CA SER A 9 -20.81 4.19 8.92
C SER A 9 -19.98 2.91 8.70
N ILE A 10 -19.39 2.40 9.77
CA ILE A 10 -18.81 1.04 9.79
C ILE A 10 -19.87 -0.05 10.04
N LYS A 11 -21.11 0.34 10.33
CA LYS A 11 -22.21 -0.60 10.46
C LYS A 11 -22.39 -1.37 9.14
N ASN A 12 -22.42 -2.67 9.19
CA ASN A 12 -22.43 -3.57 8.02
C ASN A 12 -21.12 -3.54 7.18
N ARG A 13 -19.98 -3.17 7.79
CA ARG A 13 -18.64 -3.20 7.17
C ARG A 13 -17.59 -3.80 8.12
N MET A 14 -18.03 -4.71 8.99
CA MET A 14 -17.12 -5.33 9.97
C MET A 14 -16.16 -6.34 9.33
N ASP A 15 -16.45 -6.75 8.12
CA ASP A 15 -15.64 -7.61 7.25
C ASP A 15 -14.79 -6.83 6.24
N HIS A 16 -14.82 -5.49 6.28
CA HIS A 16 -13.95 -4.64 5.45
C HIS A 16 -12.62 -4.35 6.16
N PRO A 17 -11.55 -3.98 5.40
CA PRO A 17 -10.31 -3.54 6.01
C PRO A 17 -10.53 -2.31 6.88
N VAL A 18 -9.79 -2.22 7.99
CA VAL A 18 -9.76 -1.00 8.78
C VAL A 18 -9.13 0.12 7.95
N VAL A 19 -9.72 1.31 8.02
CA VAL A 19 -9.23 2.52 7.36
C VAL A 19 -9.28 3.72 8.32
N CYS A 20 -8.77 4.87 7.90
CA CYS A 20 -8.64 6.07 8.73
C CYS A 20 -7.79 5.79 9.97
N VAL A 21 -6.72 5.04 9.79
CA VAL A 21 -5.67 4.75 10.77
C VAL A 21 -4.34 5.26 10.23
N ASN A 22 -3.44 5.66 11.13
CA ASN A 22 -2.09 6.06 10.81
C ASN A 22 -1.08 4.94 11.16
N ALA A 23 0.22 5.18 10.93
CA ALA A 23 1.25 4.17 11.17
C ALA A 23 1.39 3.81 12.66
N ASP A 24 1.19 4.78 13.56
CA ASP A 24 1.27 4.54 15.00
C ASP A 24 0.08 3.73 15.51
N ASP A 25 -1.13 3.99 14.99
CA ASP A 25 -2.31 3.18 15.27
C ASP A 25 -2.09 1.72 14.82
N ALA A 26 -1.55 1.54 13.61
CA ALA A 26 -1.26 0.23 13.05
C ALA A 26 -0.23 -0.54 13.88
N LYS A 27 0.87 0.11 14.27
CA LYS A 27 1.91 -0.45 15.15
C LYS A 27 1.34 -0.82 16.52
N ALA A 28 0.55 0.07 17.11
CA ALA A 28 -0.07 -0.16 18.42
C ALA A 28 -1.02 -1.37 18.39
N TYR A 29 -1.85 -1.49 17.36
CA TYR A 29 -2.72 -2.64 17.18
C TYR A 29 -1.92 -3.94 16.99
N ALA A 30 -0.92 -3.93 16.12
CA ALA A 30 -0.09 -5.09 15.84
C ALA A 30 0.59 -5.60 17.14
N LYS A 31 1.16 -4.69 17.92
CA LYS A 31 1.76 -5.01 19.25
C LYS A 31 0.74 -5.58 20.21
N TRP A 32 -0.45 -4.99 20.32
CA TRP A 32 -1.54 -5.51 21.15
C TRP A 32 -1.95 -6.93 20.75
N ALA A 33 -1.97 -7.22 19.45
CA ALA A 33 -2.30 -8.54 18.91
C ALA A 33 -1.14 -9.57 19.02
N GLY A 34 0.00 -9.23 19.64
CA GLY A 34 1.18 -10.09 19.69
C GLY A 34 1.82 -10.30 18.32
N LYS A 35 1.76 -9.29 17.47
CA LYS A 35 2.22 -9.29 16.07
C LYS A 35 3.03 -8.02 15.79
N ARG A 36 3.49 -7.87 14.56
CA ARG A 36 4.12 -6.66 14.04
C ARG A 36 3.59 -6.30 12.64
N LEU A 37 3.93 -5.14 12.15
CA LEU A 37 3.76 -4.83 10.73
C LEU A 37 4.81 -5.60 9.91
N PRO A 38 4.50 -5.96 8.66
CA PRO A 38 5.51 -6.50 7.75
C PRO A 38 6.52 -5.43 7.37
N THR A 39 7.75 -5.84 7.08
CA THR A 39 8.66 -4.99 6.31
C THR A 39 8.18 -4.88 4.87
N GLU A 40 8.66 -3.88 4.12
CA GLU A 40 8.36 -3.76 2.69
C GLU A 40 8.78 -5.01 1.92
N ALA A 41 9.96 -5.55 2.24
CA ALA A 41 10.50 -6.74 1.58
C ALA A 41 9.65 -7.98 1.87
N GLU A 42 9.25 -8.21 3.12
CA GLU A 42 8.34 -9.30 3.49
C GLU A 42 7.00 -9.17 2.77
N TRP A 43 6.45 -7.96 2.75
CA TRP A 43 5.18 -7.71 2.08
C TRP A 43 5.26 -8.05 0.58
N GLU A 44 6.31 -7.59 -0.10
CA GLU A 44 6.49 -7.86 -1.54
C GLU A 44 6.75 -9.33 -1.83
N LEU A 45 7.60 -9.99 -1.03
CA LEU A 45 7.88 -11.42 -1.15
C LEU A 45 6.59 -12.24 -1.13
N VAL A 46 5.75 -12.01 -0.13
CA VAL A 46 4.50 -12.78 0.01
C VAL A 46 3.44 -12.36 -1.02
N ALA A 47 3.45 -11.10 -1.48
CA ALA A 47 2.56 -10.63 -2.54
C ALA A 47 2.86 -11.31 -3.88
N ARG A 48 4.14 -11.57 -4.17
CA ARG A 48 4.55 -12.31 -5.37
C ARG A 48 4.13 -13.79 -5.36
N GLY A 49 3.86 -14.35 -4.19
CA GLY A 49 3.38 -15.73 -4.09
C GLY A 49 4.34 -16.79 -4.65
N GLY A 50 5.67 -16.53 -4.60
CA GLY A 50 6.70 -17.42 -5.15
C GLY A 50 6.89 -17.33 -6.67
N VAL A 51 6.22 -16.38 -7.35
CA VAL A 51 6.37 -16.19 -8.79
C VAL A 51 7.11 -14.88 -9.06
N GLU A 52 8.26 -14.97 -9.71
CA GLU A 52 9.06 -13.83 -10.12
C GLU A 52 8.64 -13.28 -11.49
N GLY A 53 8.93 -11.99 -11.72
CA GLY A 53 8.78 -11.34 -13.02
C GLY A 53 7.35 -10.99 -13.44
N ASN A 54 6.33 -11.41 -12.71
CA ASN A 54 4.97 -11.04 -13.02
C ASN A 54 4.70 -9.54 -12.73
N MET A 55 3.92 -8.92 -13.63
CA MET A 55 3.49 -7.54 -13.45
C MET A 55 2.47 -7.41 -12.31
N PHE A 56 1.54 -8.35 -12.20
CA PHE A 56 0.51 -8.40 -11.16
C PHE A 56 0.64 -9.68 -10.34
N ILE A 57 0.00 -9.74 -9.19
CA ILE A 57 0.00 -10.93 -8.32
C ILE A 57 -0.64 -12.16 -9.00
N TRP A 58 -1.41 -11.97 -10.06
CA TRP A 58 -2.09 -13.01 -10.84
C TRP A 58 -1.47 -13.27 -12.22
N GLY A 59 -0.41 -12.57 -12.61
CA GLY A 59 0.26 -12.75 -13.91
C GLY A 59 0.54 -11.44 -14.62
N ASN A 60 0.60 -11.48 -15.94
CA ASN A 60 1.00 -10.31 -16.75
C ASN A 60 -0.17 -9.64 -17.48
N GLU A 61 -1.33 -10.24 -17.52
CA GLU A 61 -2.52 -9.67 -18.10
C GLU A 61 -3.30 -8.89 -17.03
N SER A 62 -3.66 -7.64 -17.33
CA SER A 62 -4.35 -6.77 -16.34
C SER A 62 -5.74 -7.29 -15.97
N ARG A 63 -6.46 -7.91 -16.92
CA ARG A 63 -7.80 -8.47 -16.74
C ARG A 63 -7.93 -9.80 -17.46
N PRO A 64 -7.43 -10.91 -16.92
CA PRO A 64 -7.51 -12.22 -17.55
C PRO A 64 -8.97 -12.62 -17.80
N GLY A 65 -9.29 -12.90 -19.04
CA GLY A 65 -10.67 -13.22 -19.45
C GLY A 65 -11.67 -12.09 -19.18
N GLY A 66 -11.22 -10.83 -19.14
CA GLY A 66 -12.04 -9.65 -18.87
C GLY A 66 -12.46 -9.45 -17.42
N LYS A 67 -11.96 -10.26 -16.48
CA LYS A 67 -12.33 -10.22 -15.05
C LYS A 67 -11.48 -9.24 -14.27
N TRP A 68 -12.08 -8.54 -13.32
CA TRP A 68 -11.38 -7.80 -12.29
C TRP A 68 -10.92 -8.77 -11.20
N LEU A 69 -9.63 -8.73 -10.87
CA LEU A 69 -9.01 -9.61 -9.85
C LEU A 69 -8.56 -8.85 -8.62
N ALA A 70 -8.89 -7.57 -8.52
CA ALA A 70 -8.63 -6.71 -7.38
C ALA A 70 -9.63 -5.56 -7.36
N ASN A 71 -9.89 -5.01 -6.18
CA ASN A 71 -10.70 -3.81 -6.02
C ASN A 71 -9.86 -2.57 -6.38
N CYS A 72 -10.10 -2.01 -7.56
CA CYS A 72 -9.39 -0.85 -8.10
C CYS A 72 -10.40 0.12 -8.73
N PHE A 73 -9.95 1.32 -9.06
CA PHE A 73 -10.80 2.30 -9.75
C PHE A 73 -11.01 1.91 -11.22
N GLN A 74 -12.24 2.01 -11.70
CA GLN A 74 -12.60 1.74 -13.09
C GLN A 74 -13.38 2.90 -13.69
N GLY A 75 -13.12 3.18 -14.97
CA GLY A 75 -13.79 4.25 -15.70
C GLY A 75 -12.92 5.48 -15.88
N ASN A 76 -13.48 6.67 -15.74
CA ASN A 76 -12.78 7.93 -16.00
C ASN A 76 -12.27 8.55 -14.69
N PHE A 77 -11.01 8.28 -14.35
CA PHE A 77 -10.39 8.80 -13.14
C PHE A 77 -10.13 10.31 -13.23
N PRO A 78 -10.40 11.11 -12.19
CA PRO A 78 -11.11 10.77 -10.94
C PRO A 78 -12.63 10.97 -11.01
N ALA A 79 -13.16 11.33 -12.18
CA ALA A 79 -14.51 11.87 -12.33
C ALA A 79 -15.62 10.82 -12.13
N GLN A 80 -15.41 9.59 -12.60
CA GLN A 80 -16.45 8.57 -12.55
C GLN A 80 -15.85 7.17 -12.38
N ASN A 81 -16.11 6.57 -11.22
CA ASN A 81 -15.87 5.14 -11.01
C ASN A 81 -17.11 4.35 -11.46
N THR A 82 -16.94 3.42 -12.39
CA THR A 82 -18.02 2.58 -12.94
C THR A 82 -18.29 1.34 -12.08
N ALA A 83 -17.48 1.08 -11.06
CA ALA A 83 -17.61 -0.04 -10.13
C ALA A 83 -17.84 -1.41 -10.81
N GLN A 84 -17.14 -1.67 -11.91
CA GLN A 84 -17.27 -2.94 -12.64
C GLN A 84 -16.73 -4.13 -11.85
N ASP A 85 -15.90 -3.89 -10.85
CA ASP A 85 -15.43 -4.88 -9.88
C ASP A 85 -16.45 -5.16 -8.75
N GLY A 86 -17.54 -4.39 -8.69
CA GLY A 86 -18.61 -4.47 -7.70
C GLY A 86 -18.53 -3.44 -6.59
N TYR A 87 -17.47 -2.61 -6.50
CA TYR A 87 -17.24 -1.75 -5.35
C TYR A 87 -16.84 -0.32 -5.74
N LEU A 88 -17.44 0.68 -5.06
CA LEU A 88 -17.05 2.10 -5.20
C LEU A 88 -15.96 2.51 -4.19
N TYR A 89 -15.89 1.80 -3.08
CA TYR A 89 -14.96 2.00 -1.97
C TYR A 89 -14.34 0.67 -1.60
N THR A 90 -13.98 0.47 -0.33
CA THR A 90 -13.44 -0.80 0.15
C THR A 90 -14.41 -1.96 -0.12
N ALA A 91 -13.86 -3.12 -0.45
CA ALA A 91 -14.58 -4.39 -0.51
C ALA A 91 -14.43 -5.15 0.82
N PRO A 92 -15.35 -6.09 1.15
CA PRO A 92 -15.09 -7.08 2.19
C PRO A 92 -13.77 -7.81 1.92
N VAL A 93 -13.01 -8.12 2.96
CA VAL A 93 -11.75 -8.84 2.80
C VAL A 93 -11.98 -10.21 2.16
N GLY A 94 -11.09 -10.63 1.27
CA GLY A 94 -11.22 -11.89 0.55
C GLY A 94 -12.27 -11.92 -0.57
N SER A 95 -12.75 -10.76 -1.03
CA SER A 95 -13.71 -10.68 -2.15
C SER A 95 -13.09 -11.07 -3.50
N PHE A 96 -11.78 -11.05 -3.62
CA PHE A 96 -11.04 -11.40 -4.84
C PHE A 96 -10.18 -12.64 -4.61
N PRO A 97 -9.76 -13.34 -5.68
CA PRO A 97 -8.96 -14.55 -5.53
C PRO A 97 -7.64 -14.29 -4.76
N PRO A 98 -7.19 -15.25 -3.94
CA PRO A 98 -5.90 -15.16 -3.28
C PRO A 98 -4.76 -15.37 -4.28
N ASN A 99 -3.54 -14.95 -3.88
CA ASN A 99 -2.33 -15.32 -4.60
C ASN A 99 -1.94 -16.80 -4.35
N ALA A 100 -0.82 -17.24 -4.93
CA ALA A 100 -0.37 -18.62 -4.83
C ALA A 100 0.02 -19.06 -3.39
N TYR A 101 0.27 -18.11 -2.48
CA TYR A 101 0.47 -18.38 -1.06
C TYR A 101 -0.83 -18.34 -0.23
N GLY A 102 -1.99 -18.20 -0.88
CA GLY A 102 -3.29 -18.15 -0.20
C GLY A 102 -3.59 -16.80 0.46
N LEU A 103 -2.84 -15.73 0.13
CA LEU A 103 -3.05 -14.40 0.69
C LEU A 103 -4.00 -13.59 -0.17
N TYR A 104 -5.00 -13.02 0.47
CA TYR A 104 -6.02 -12.17 -0.14
C TYR A 104 -5.63 -10.70 -0.12
N ASP A 105 -6.21 -9.92 -1.02
CA ASP A 105 -6.13 -8.46 -1.07
C ASP A 105 -4.70 -7.89 -1.15
N MET A 106 -3.76 -8.67 -1.72
CA MET A 106 -2.39 -8.21 -1.97
C MET A 106 -2.30 -7.21 -3.14
N ALA A 107 -3.44 -6.85 -3.74
CA ALA A 107 -3.57 -5.82 -4.76
C ALA A 107 -4.92 -5.12 -4.62
N GLY A 108 -4.93 -3.79 -4.67
CA GLY A 108 -6.13 -2.98 -4.53
C GLY A 108 -6.69 -2.95 -3.10
N ASN A 109 -7.96 -2.68 -2.98
CA ASN A 109 -8.72 -2.49 -1.76
C ASN A 109 -8.21 -1.30 -0.92
N VAL A 110 -7.20 -1.48 -0.08
CA VAL A 110 -6.55 -0.40 0.66
C VAL A 110 -5.03 -0.48 0.57
N TRP A 111 -4.36 0.67 0.58
CA TRP A 111 -2.94 0.71 0.82
C TRP A 111 -2.59 0.07 2.15
N GLU A 112 -1.54 -0.69 2.19
CA GLU A 112 -1.08 -1.37 3.40
C GLU A 112 0.22 -0.76 3.91
N ILE A 113 0.17 -0.24 5.14
CA ILE A 113 1.29 0.38 5.82
C ILE A 113 2.29 -0.69 6.24
N CYS A 114 3.55 -0.52 5.83
CA CYS A 114 4.69 -1.33 6.26
C CYS A 114 5.43 -0.67 7.45
N SER A 115 6.30 -1.45 8.10
CA SER A 115 7.12 -0.95 9.22
C SER A 115 8.17 0.06 8.78
N ASP A 116 8.64 -0.05 7.54
CA ASP A 116 9.77 0.67 6.98
C ASP A 116 9.48 2.16 6.79
N TYR A 117 10.47 3.00 7.07
CA TYR A 117 10.47 4.33 6.53
C TYR A 117 10.73 4.29 5.02
N PHE A 118 10.12 5.23 4.30
CA PHE A 118 10.29 5.32 2.86
C PHE A 118 11.56 6.09 2.52
N HIS A 119 12.37 5.52 1.63
CA HIS A 119 13.45 6.22 0.94
C HIS A 119 13.48 5.78 -0.52
N PRO A 120 13.47 6.71 -1.49
CA PRO A 120 13.33 6.37 -2.91
C PRO A 120 14.49 5.55 -3.46
N ALA A 121 15.69 5.72 -2.92
CA ALA A 121 16.91 5.04 -3.37
C ALA A 121 17.33 3.88 -2.47
N TYR A 122 16.52 3.47 -1.48
CA TYR A 122 16.91 2.47 -0.50
C TYR A 122 17.47 1.17 -1.12
N TYR A 123 16.83 0.69 -2.18
CA TYR A 123 17.25 -0.55 -2.84
C TYR A 123 18.30 -0.37 -3.96
N ARG A 124 18.78 0.85 -4.22
CA ARG A 124 19.73 1.12 -5.33
C ARG A 124 21.01 0.29 -5.20
N ASP A 125 21.56 0.25 -3.98
CA ASP A 125 22.84 -0.40 -3.72
C ASP A 125 22.71 -1.93 -3.53
N PHE A 126 21.50 -2.44 -3.43
CA PHE A 126 21.23 -3.88 -3.22
C PHE A 126 21.43 -4.70 -4.51
N ILE A 127 21.48 -4.05 -5.67
CA ILE A 127 21.80 -4.70 -6.95
C ILE A 127 23.22 -5.30 -6.88
N GLU A 128 24.18 -4.53 -6.34
CA GLU A 128 25.58 -4.94 -6.23
C GLU A 128 25.87 -5.65 -4.88
N ASN A 129 25.17 -5.28 -3.83
CA ASN A 129 25.35 -5.79 -2.47
C ASN A 129 24.01 -6.26 -1.89
N PRO A 130 23.52 -7.45 -2.26
CA PRO A 130 22.28 -7.98 -1.74
C PRO A 130 22.27 -8.04 -0.21
N HIS A 131 21.24 -7.50 0.42
CA HIS A 131 21.04 -7.52 1.86
C HIS A 131 19.92 -8.50 2.21
N PRO A 132 20.18 -9.57 2.99
CA PRO A 132 19.12 -10.41 3.51
C PRO A 132 18.29 -9.63 4.52
N ASP A 133 16.97 -9.85 4.52
CA ASP A 133 16.03 -9.24 5.46
C ASP A 133 16.13 -7.70 5.60
N PRO A 134 15.98 -6.94 4.51
CA PRO A 134 16.03 -5.49 4.60
C PRO A 134 14.83 -4.96 5.39
N THR A 135 15.11 -4.05 6.32
CA THR A 135 14.12 -3.48 7.27
C THR A 135 13.83 -2.00 7.02
N GLY A 136 14.24 -1.50 5.87
CA GLY A 136 14.16 -0.09 5.54
C GLY A 136 15.32 0.74 6.10
N PRO A 137 15.39 2.02 5.75
CA PRO A 137 16.39 2.94 6.30
C PRO A 137 16.17 3.10 7.81
N GLY A 138 17.28 3.25 8.55
CA GLY A 138 17.25 3.38 10.02
C GLY A 138 16.69 4.71 10.53
N SER A 139 16.43 5.68 9.64
CA SER A 139 15.90 7.01 9.97
C SER A 139 14.93 7.50 8.90
N PRO A 140 14.02 8.43 9.25
CA PRO A 140 13.21 9.13 8.27
C PRO A 140 14.07 9.92 7.28
N ILE A 141 13.54 10.12 6.07
CA ILE A 141 14.19 10.94 5.03
C ILE A 141 14.04 12.43 5.36
N THR A 142 15.05 13.23 5.05
CA THR A 142 14.90 14.69 5.12
C THR A 142 14.17 15.23 3.90
N GLN A 143 13.56 16.40 4.04
CA GLN A 143 12.88 17.06 2.93
C GLN A 143 13.83 17.33 1.74
N ILE A 144 15.05 17.79 2.02
CA ILE A 144 16.07 18.07 0.97
C ILE A 144 16.46 16.79 0.23
N GLU A 145 16.65 15.67 0.95
CA GLU A 145 16.92 14.38 0.32
C GLU A 145 15.75 13.93 -0.56
N LEU A 146 14.52 14.07 -0.07
CA LEU A 146 13.32 13.69 -0.82
C LEU A 146 13.17 14.52 -2.10
N GLU A 147 13.45 15.82 -2.05
CA GLU A 147 13.42 16.73 -3.20
C GLU A 147 14.49 16.41 -4.24
N GLY A 148 15.67 15.99 -3.79
CA GLY A 148 16.75 15.55 -4.68
C GLY A 148 16.36 14.37 -5.56
N PHE A 149 15.39 13.58 -5.14
CA PHE A 149 14.77 12.53 -5.95
C PHE A 149 13.52 13.10 -6.63
N ARG A 150 13.65 13.72 -7.78
CA ARG A 150 12.52 14.22 -8.57
C ARG A 150 11.48 13.14 -8.82
N PHE A 151 10.45 13.12 -7.99
CA PHE A 151 9.26 12.32 -8.28
C PHE A 151 8.49 12.99 -9.40
N SER A 152 8.30 12.29 -10.50
CA SER A 152 7.39 12.73 -11.55
C SER A 152 5.96 12.76 -10.98
N GLY A 153 5.55 13.96 -10.58
CA GLY A 153 4.16 14.37 -10.35
C GLY A 153 3.48 13.84 -9.11
N THR A 154 3.36 14.64 -8.09
CA THR A 154 2.28 14.77 -7.11
C THR A 154 2.71 15.16 -5.70
N CYS A 155 3.98 15.44 -5.43
CA CYS A 155 4.29 16.18 -4.20
C CYS A 155 4.31 17.68 -4.54
N PRO A 156 3.59 18.54 -3.82
CA PRO A 156 3.78 19.98 -3.95
C PRO A 156 5.24 20.33 -3.66
N ALA A 157 5.82 21.24 -4.44
CA ALA A 157 7.17 21.70 -4.20
C ALA A 157 7.26 22.25 -2.77
N PRO A 158 8.24 21.82 -1.96
CA PRO A 158 8.39 22.28 -0.60
C PRO A 158 8.67 23.77 -0.56
N GLN A 159 8.18 24.42 0.49
CA GLN A 159 8.52 25.81 0.73
C GLN A 159 9.99 25.89 1.17
N ALA A 160 10.78 26.69 0.46
CA ALA A 160 12.18 26.90 0.75
C ALA A 160 12.39 27.34 2.21
N GLY A 161 13.19 26.63 2.99
CA GLY A 161 13.71 27.14 4.25
C GLY A 161 13.92 26.18 5.41
N VAL A 162 13.32 24.99 5.43
CA VAL A 162 13.45 24.08 6.58
C VAL A 162 13.77 22.67 6.09
N ASN A 163 14.92 22.14 6.54
CA ASN A 163 15.29 20.73 6.29
C ASN A 163 14.63 19.84 7.37
N GLU A 164 13.33 19.65 7.26
CA GLU A 164 12.56 18.85 8.21
C GLU A 164 12.67 17.35 7.91
N LEU A 165 12.59 16.55 8.97
CA LEU A 165 12.45 15.10 8.84
C LEU A 165 11.04 14.77 8.35
N MET A 166 10.98 14.07 7.22
CA MET A 166 9.73 13.57 6.67
C MET A 166 9.48 12.14 7.18
N PHE A 167 8.57 12.01 8.11
CA PHE A 167 8.16 10.70 8.65
C PHE A 167 7.19 10.04 7.67
N LEU A 168 7.75 9.36 6.67
CA LEU A 168 7.03 8.66 5.62
C LEU A 168 7.17 7.16 5.82
N ASN A 169 6.05 6.44 5.98
CA ASN A 169 6.07 4.99 5.96
C ASN A 169 5.84 4.46 4.53
N VAL A 170 6.51 3.37 4.21
CA VAL A 170 6.21 2.63 2.97
C VAL A 170 4.78 2.14 3.01
N THR A 171 4.09 2.28 1.88
CA THR A 171 2.78 1.68 1.63
C THR A 171 2.80 0.84 0.36
N LYS A 172 2.14 -0.30 0.39
CA LYS A 172 2.14 -1.32 -0.67
C LYS A 172 0.73 -1.67 -1.11
N GLY A 173 0.60 -2.32 -2.25
CA GLY A 173 -0.61 -2.96 -2.75
C GLY A 173 -1.58 -2.07 -3.51
N GLY A 174 -1.48 -0.75 -3.42
CA GLY A 174 -2.49 0.14 -4.01
C GLY A 174 -3.80 0.15 -3.25
N SER A 175 -4.82 0.80 -3.80
CA SER A 175 -6.13 0.90 -3.18
C SER A 175 -7.25 0.93 -4.22
N PHE A 176 -8.50 0.97 -3.79
CA PHE A 176 -9.67 1.15 -4.65
C PHE A 176 -9.65 2.47 -5.47
N LEU A 177 -8.73 3.39 -5.15
CA LEU A 177 -8.51 4.62 -5.93
C LEU A 177 -7.44 4.47 -7.01
N CYS A 178 -6.73 3.34 -7.08
CA CYS A 178 -5.69 3.14 -8.07
C CYS A 178 -6.29 2.77 -9.42
N HIS A 179 -6.01 3.59 -10.44
CA HIS A 179 -6.47 3.40 -11.82
C HIS A 179 -5.30 3.00 -12.72
N PHE A 180 -5.60 2.20 -13.74
CA PHE A 180 -4.60 1.69 -14.69
C PHE A 180 -3.78 2.82 -15.34
N ASP A 181 -4.44 3.88 -15.79
CA ASP A 181 -3.78 5.00 -16.48
C ASP A 181 -3.13 6.01 -15.52
N TYR A 182 -3.53 6.02 -14.25
CA TYR A 182 -3.08 7.03 -13.30
C TYR A 182 -1.94 6.56 -12.42
N CYS A 183 -2.07 5.44 -11.73
CA CYS A 183 -1.05 5.06 -10.76
C CYS A 183 -0.51 3.64 -10.90
N LEU A 184 -1.26 2.68 -11.37
CA LEU A 184 -0.86 1.26 -11.54
C LEU A 184 -0.04 0.70 -10.33
N ARG A 185 -0.30 1.20 -9.12
CA ARG A 185 0.49 0.91 -7.91
C ARG A 185 0.00 -0.32 -7.15
N TYR A 186 -0.99 -1.03 -7.68
CA TYR A 186 -1.40 -2.34 -7.19
C TYR A 186 -0.53 -3.51 -7.74
N ARG A 187 0.61 -3.19 -8.37
CA ARG A 187 1.65 -4.17 -8.74
C ARG A 187 2.52 -4.47 -7.52
N PRO A 188 2.98 -5.74 -7.33
CA PRO A 188 3.82 -6.09 -6.17
C PRO A 188 5.06 -5.21 -6.02
N ALA A 189 5.76 -4.93 -7.13
CA ALA A 189 6.98 -4.11 -7.14
C ALA A 189 6.74 -2.62 -6.91
N ALA A 190 5.50 -2.15 -7.00
CA ALA A 190 5.22 -0.72 -6.84
C ALA A 190 5.41 -0.28 -5.39
N ARG A 191 6.09 0.83 -5.23
CA ARG A 191 6.37 1.47 -3.95
C ARG A 191 5.63 2.79 -3.87
N HIS A 192 5.09 3.09 -2.70
CA HIS A 192 4.53 4.39 -2.37
C HIS A 192 4.79 4.71 -0.91
N HIS A 193 4.46 5.92 -0.50
CA HIS A 193 4.57 6.34 0.89
C HIS A 193 3.31 7.07 1.33
N ALA A 194 3.09 7.07 2.62
CA ALA A 194 2.15 7.95 3.29
C ALA A 194 2.85 8.62 4.47
N GLU A 195 2.48 9.86 4.77
CA GLU A 195 2.90 10.48 6.02
C GLU A 195 2.45 9.63 7.21
N SER A 196 3.40 9.37 8.12
CA SER A 196 3.20 8.42 9.21
C SER A 196 1.99 8.73 10.10
N LEU A 197 1.63 10.02 10.23
CA LEU A 197 0.53 10.49 11.07
C LEU A 197 -0.74 10.90 10.30
N SER A 198 -0.74 10.76 8.95
CA SER A 198 -1.88 11.16 8.11
C SER A 198 -2.78 9.96 7.77
N PRO A 199 -3.92 9.78 8.46
CA PRO A 199 -4.85 8.70 8.16
C PRO A 199 -5.65 9.00 6.91
N SER A 200 -5.97 7.98 6.11
CA SER A 200 -6.85 8.11 4.96
C SER A 200 -7.90 7.00 4.89
N ASN A 201 -8.97 7.25 4.12
CA ASN A 201 -10.05 6.27 3.95
C ASN A 201 -9.70 5.12 2.99
N HIS A 202 -8.50 5.13 2.44
CA HIS A 202 -7.98 4.11 1.53
C HIS A 202 -6.62 3.54 1.96
N SER A 203 -6.25 3.78 3.23
CA SER A 203 -5.05 3.22 3.87
C SER A 203 -5.42 2.43 5.11
N GLY A 204 -4.87 1.23 5.20
CA GLY A 204 -4.99 0.30 6.31
C GLY A 204 -3.68 -0.44 6.51
N PHE A 205 -3.71 -1.65 7.04
CA PHE A 205 -2.52 -2.47 7.29
C PHE A 205 -2.86 -3.94 7.43
N ARG A 206 -1.84 -4.78 7.32
CA ARG A 206 -1.90 -6.18 7.78
C ARG A 206 -0.83 -6.43 8.83
N CYS A 207 -1.01 -7.49 9.62
CA CYS A 207 -0.04 -7.92 10.61
C CYS A 207 0.63 -9.22 10.19
N VAL A 208 1.90 -9.38 10.60
CA VAL A 208 2.65 -10.63 10.51
C VAL A 208 3.06 -11.09 11.91
N LYS A 209 3.29 -12.39 12.07
CA LYS A 209 3.85 -13.00 13.28
C LYS A 209 5.10 -13.78 12.89
N ASP A 210 6.16 -13.63 13.64
CA ASP A 210 7.37 -14.40 13.45
C ASP A 210 7.09 -15.90 13.73
N ALA A 211 7.76 -16.76 13.01
CA ALA A 211 7.70 -18.21 13.28
C ALA A 211 8.26 -18.50 14.68
N GLU A 212 7.65 -19.45 15.38
CA GLU A 212 8.13 -19.95 16.68
C GLU A 212 9.30 -20.90 16.46
#